data_4a620c79ebb72b62a2b4427712a7ba1d
#
_entry.id   4a620c79ebb72b62a2b4427712a7ba1d
#
_cell.length_a   1.000
_cell.length_b   1.000
_cell.length_c   1.000
_cell.angle_alpha   90.00
_cell.angle_beta   90.00
_cell.angle_gamma   90.00
#
_symmetry.space_group_name_H-M   'P 1'
#
loop_
_entity.id
_entity.type
_entity.pdbx_description
1 polymer ?
#
loop_
_entity_poly.entity_id
_entity_poly.type
_entity_poly.pdbx_seq_one_letter_code
_entity_poly.pdbx_strand_id
1 'polypeptide(L)'
;MGCGMDVKRNAEGITATVEGMDQLKATLLALPDKIRRKVLLSALRKGAAVVRKAARAATPELAKPTPYRTKGLLKKRLMVRVSRTSKAAGHVGVFVNIRPAEGTQYVKHNLLGVKYKTVKRESQRGARSPNDPFYWRFVNFGTKKGNKLPAAKFLEAGADVLPQALEIFEREIGPAIQKFDTP
;
A
#
# COMPACT_ATOMS: atom_id res chain seq x y z
N MET A 1 28.11 13.18 -1.60
CA MET A 1 27.36 13.69 -0.43
C MET A 1 26.27 12.68 -0.13
N GLY A 2 26.39 11.96 0.99
CA GLY A 2 25.41 10.95 1.38
C GLY A 2 24.15 11.64 1.91
N CYS A 3 23.02 11.33 1.33
CA CYS A 3 21.71 11.75 1.86
C CYS A 3 21.47 10.98 3.16
N GLY A 4 21.45 11.68 4.29
CA GLY A 4 21.12 11.11 5.59
C GLY A 4 19.62 10.81 5.63
N MET A 5 19.28 9.61 6.09
CA MET A 5 17.88 9.21 6.24
C MET A 5 17.64 8.69 7.65
N ASP A 6 16.66 9.28 8.33
CA ASP A 6 16.17 8.80 9.61
C ASP A 6 14.87 8.01 9.42
N VAL A 7 14.85 6.75 9.83
CA VAL A 7 13.68 5.89 9.83
C VAL A 7 13.25 5.63 11.25
N LYS A 8 12.07 6.14 11.65
CA LYS A 8 11.48 5.91 12.97
C LYS A 8 10.31 4.92 12.86
N ARG A 9 10.32 3.90 13.73
CA ARG A 9 9.23 2.91 13.87
C ARG A 9 8.46 3.21 15.15
N ASN A 10 7.17 3.48 15.02
CA ASN A 10 6.24 3.68 16.13
C ASN A 10 5.03 2.75 15.96
N ALA A 11 4.18 2.68 16.99
CA ALA A 11 2.98 1.83 16.98
C ALA A 11 1.99 2.16 15.86
N GLU A 12 2.06 3.35 15.28
CA GLU A 12 1.19 3.85 14.20
C GLU A 12 1.74 3.60 12.79
N GLY A 13 3.02 3.19 12.66
CA GLY A 13 3.64 2.95 11.35
C GLY A 13 5.14 3.28 11.30
N ILE A 14 5.65 3.34 10.07
CA ILE A 14 7.04 3.69 9.78
C ILE A 14 7.06 5.06 9.14
N THR A 15 7.81 5.99 9.74
CA THR A 15 8.06 7.32 9.21
C THR A 15 9.52 7.41 8.77
N ALA A 16 9.74 7.80 7.52
CA ALA A 16 11.07 8.08 7.00
C ALA A 16 11.20 9.57 6.69
N THR A 17 12.22 10.20 7.23
CA THR A 17 12.58 11.60 6.94
C THR A 17 13.82 11.60 6.05
N VAL A 18 13.76 12.32 4.94
CA VAL A 18 14.83 12.41 3.95
C VAL A 18 15.37 13.84 3.94
N GLU A 19 16.68 13.99 4.16
CA GLU A 19 17.37 15.27 4.08
C GLU A 19 17.68 15.64 2.62
N GLY A 20 17.73 16.94 2.31
CA GLY A 20 18.10 17.43 0.97
C GLY A 20 16.94 17.56 -0.03
N MET A 21 15.70 17.45 0.42
CA MET A 21 14.52 17.55 -0.44
C MET A 21 14.06 18.99 -0.80
N ASP A 22 14.72 20.02 -0.30
CA ASP A 22 14.25 21.41 -0.46
C ASP A 22 14.31 21.90 -1.90
N GLN A 23 15.36 21.58 -2.63
CA GLN A 23 15.48 21.92 -4.06
C GLN A 23 14.44 21.20 -4.90
N LEU A 24 14.24 19.90 -4.63
CA LEU A 24 13.21 19.11 -5.28
C LEU A 24 11.81 19.64 -4.97
N LYS A 25 11.57 20.06 -3.73
CA LYS A 25 10.31 20.69 -3.32
C LYS A 25 10.06 21.99 -4.07
N ALA A 26 11.05 22.86 -4.21
CA ALA A 26 10.94 24.12 -4.96
C ALA A 26 10.59 23.84 -6.43
N THR A 27 11.31 22.93 -7.09
CA THR A 27 11.03 22.53 -8.49
C THR A 27 9.62 21.95 -8.65
N LEU A 28 9.20 21.09 -7.73
CA LEU A 28 7.85 20.53 -7.76
C LEU A 28 6.75 21.55 -7.51
N LEU A 29 7.00 22.55 -6.68
CA LEU A 29 6.02 23.63 -6.42
C LEU A 29 5.85 24.54 -7.63
N ALA A 30 6.88 24.69 -8.47
CA ALA A 30 6.79 25.45 -9.72
C ALA A 30 5.90 24.78 -10.77
N LEU A 31 5.66 23.47 -10.68
CA LEU A 31 4.82 22.73 -11.62
C LEU A 31 3.32 22.91 -11.34
N PRO A 32 2.47 22.98 -12.38
CA PRO A 32 1.02 22.93 -12.23
C PRO A 32 0.58 21.69 -11.42
N ASP A 33 -0.42 21.86 -10.55
CA ASP A 33 -0.88 20.82 -9.62
C ASP A 33 -1.16 19.46 -10.26
N LYS A 34 -1.76 19.46 -11.45
CA LYS A 34 -2.09 18.21 -12.18
C LYS A 34 -0.83 17.46 -12.62
N ILE A 35 0.19 18.19 -13.08
CA ILE A 35 1.47 17.63 -13.54
C ILE A 35 2.25 17.14 -12.32
N ARG A 36 2.42 17.99 -11.31
CA ARG A 36 3.06 17.65 -10.04
C ARG A 36 2.53 16.34 -9.45
N ARG A 37 1.21 16.18 -9.40
CA ARG A 37 0.57 14.95 -8.90
C ARG A 37 0.87 13.73 -9.76
N LYS A 38 0.90 13.86 -11.07
CA LYS A 38 1.22 12.74 -11.98
C LYS A 38 2.67 12.31 -11.81
N VAL A 39 3.61 13.25 -11.76
CA VAL A 39 5.04 13.01 -11.57
C VAL A 39 5.28 12.28 -10.25
N LEU A 40 4.82 12.88 -9.13
CA LEU A 40 4.97 12.28 -7.81
C LEU A 40 4.35 10.88 -7.72
N LEU A 41 3.16 10.70 -8.25
CA LEU A 41 2.47 9.41 -8.21
C LEU A 41 3.22 8.34 -9.02
N SER A 42 3.80 8.71 -10.15
CA SER A 42 4.60 7.80 -10.99
C SER A 42 5.85 7.33 -10.24
N ALA A 43 6.63 8.25 -9.71
CA ALA A 43 7.86 7.96 -8.97
C ALA A 43 7.57 7.15 -7.68
N LEU A 44 6.57 7.57 -6.89
CA LEU A 44 6.15 6.86 -5.68
C LEU A 44 5.69 5.42 -5.96
N ARG A 45 4.99 5.18 -7.07
CA ARG A 45 4.57 3.82 -7.44
C ARG A 45 5.76 2.91 -7.77
N LYS A 46 6.80 3.45 -8.42
CA LYS A 46 8.03 2.69 -8.72
C LYS A 46 8.76 2.33 -7.43
N GLY A 47 8.97 3.26 -6.51
CA GLY A 47 9.53 2.96 -5.19
C GLY A 47 8.69 1.96 -4.41
N ALA A 48 7.36 2.16 -4.33
CA ALA A 48 6.47 1.24 -3.64
C ALA A 48 6.40 -0.17 -4.27
N ALA A 49 6.75 -0.31 -5.55
CA ALA A 49 6.84 -1.61 -6.21
C ALA A 49 7.98 -2.47 -5.64
N VAL A 50 9.09 -1.85 -5.21
CA VAL A 50 10.20 -2.54 -4.53
C VAL A 50 9.75 -3.06 -3.17
N VAL A 51 9.11 -2.21 -2.38
CA VAL A 51 8.51 -2.59 -1.09
C VAL A 51 7.53 -3.76 -1.27
N ARG A 52 6.64 -3.67 -2.28
CA ARG A 52 5.72 -4.77 -2.60
C ARG A 52 6.45 -6.05 -2.98
N LYS A 53 7.54 -5.96 -3.76
CA LYS A 53 8.32 -7.13 -4.18
C LYS A 53 8.92 -7.84 -2.98
N ALA A 54 9.55 -7.12 -2.05
CA ALA A 54 10.12 -7.65 -0.82
C ALA A 54 9.05 -8.27 0.09
N ALA A 55 7.97 -7.54 0.38
CA ALA A 55 6.86 -8.05 1.17
C ALA A 55 6.23 -9.31 0.55
N ARG A 56 6.12 -9.35 -0.79
CA ARG A 56 5.60 -10.52 -1.52
C ARG A 56 6.53 -11.73 -1.43
N ALA A 57 7.84 -11.53 -1.46
CA ALA A 57 8.81 -12.59 -1.29
C ALA A 57 8.73 -13.21 0.11
N ALA A 58 8.60 -12.38 1.15
CA ALA A 58 8.48 -12.79 2.54
C ALA A 58 7.08 -13.34 2.90
N THR A 59 6.06 -13.19 2.04
CA THR A 59 4.71 -13.66 2.32
C THR A 59 4.64 -15.19 2.25
N PRO A 60 4.24 -15.89 3.33
CA PRO A 60 4.14 -17.33 3.32
C PRO A 60 3.01 -17.83 2.41
N GLU A 61 3.18 -19.02 1.89
CA GLU A 61 2.16 -19.73 1.11
C GLU A 61 1.58 -20.90 1.90
N LEU A 62 0.30 -21.17 1.68
CA LEU A 62 -0.34 -22.35 2.19
C LEU A 62 0.28 -23.61 1.56
N ALA A 63 0.67 -24.57 2.40
CA ALA A 63 1.19 -25.85 1.91
C ALA A 63 0.13 -26.62 1.10
N LYS A 64 -1.12 -26.62 1.61
CA LYS A 64 -2.26 -27.27 0.94
C LYS A 64 -3.43 -26.29 0.83
N PRO A 65 -4.09 -26.18 -0.32
CA PRO A 65 -5.29 -25.38 -0.45
C PRO A 65 -6.42 -25.98 0.38
N THR A 66 -7.32 -25.14 0.88
CA THR A 66 -8.56 -25.55 1.56
C THR A 66 -9.76 -24.99 0.80
N PRO A 67 -10.99 -25.50 1.02
CA PRO A 67 -12.19 -24.94 0.37
C PRO A 67 -12.34 -23.42 0.56
N TYR A 68 -11.80 -22.89 1.66
CA TYR A 68 -11.93 -21.47 2.03
C TYR A 68 -10.64 -20.67 1.89
N ARG A 69 -9.55 -21.27 1.41
CA ARG A 69 -8.24 -20.59 1.31
C ARG A 69 -7.48 -21.07 0.09
N THR A 70 -7.32 -20.18 -0.85
CA THR A 70 -6.57 -20.42 -2.09
C THR A 70 -5.07 -20.23 -1.85
N LYS A 71 -4.25 -21.17 -2.34
CA LYS A 71 -2.79 -21.06 -2.29
C LYS A 71 -2.31 -19.75 -2.97
N GLY A 72 -1.36 -19.06 -2.36
CA GLY A 72 -0.78 -17.84 -2.90
C GLY A 72 -1.69 -16.61 -2.89
N LEU A 73 -2.89 -16.69 -2.26
CA LEU A 73 -3.86 -15.58 -2.27
C LEU A 73 -3.28 -14.30 -1.67
N LEU A 74 -2.55 -14.37 -0.54
CA LEU A 74 -1.92 -13.20 0.08
C LEU A 74 -0.94 -12.52 -0.86
N LYS A 75 -0.05 -13.29 -1.50
CA LYS A 75 0.89 -12.78 -2.51
C LYS A 75 0.18 -12.10 -3.68
N LYS A 76 -0.92 -12.69 -4.15
CA LYS A 76 -1.73 -12.14 -5.25
C LYS A 76 -2.45 -10.86 -4.85
N ARG A 77 -2.90 -10.73 -3.61
CA ARG A 77 -3.67 -9.59 -3.10
C ARG A 77 -2.79 -8.46 -2.53
N LEU A 78 -1.49 -8.67 -2.40
CA LEU A 78 -0.55 -7.63 -1.99
C LEU A 78 -0.35 -6.63 -3.13
N MET A 79 -0.82 -5.40 -2.94
CA MET A 79 -0.88 -4.37 -3.99
C MET A 79 -0.41 -3.00 -3.51
N VAL A 80 0.14 -2.23 -4.45
CA VAL A 80 0.40 -0.80 -4.28
C VAL A 80 -0.89 -0.05 -4.53
N ARG A 81 -1.29 0.83 -3.62
CA ARG A 81 -2.52 1.63 -3.71
C ARG A 81 -2.25 3.09 -3.43
N VAL A 82 -3.01 3.95 -4.09
CA VAL A 82 -3.01 5.38 -3.81
C VAL A 82 -3.87 5.67 -2.59
N SER A 83 -3.37 6.48 -1.67
CA SER A 83 -4.10 6.92 -0.50
C SER A 83 -5.23 7.87 -0.89
N ARG A 84 -6.46 7.51 -0.54
CA ARG A 84 -7.63 8.37 -0.75
C ARG A 84 -7.64 9.54 0.24
N THR A 85 -7.20 9.30 1.46
CA THR A 85 -7.10 10.32 2.51
C THR A 85 -6.10 11.40 2.13
N SER A 86 -4.90 11.00 1.69
CA SER A 86 -3.89 11.95 1.20
C SER A 86 -4.41 12.74 -0.01
N LYS A 87 -5.11 12.08 -0.94
CA LYS A 87 -5.72 12.76 -2.08
C LYS A 87 -6.77 13.80 -1.65
N ALA A 88 -7.61 13.48 -0.67
CA ALA A 88 -8.61 14.40 -0.14
C ALA A 88 -7.97 15.62 0.55
N ALA A 89 -6.82 15.41 1.22
CA ALA A 89 -6.03 16.47 1.84
C ALA A 89 -5.12 17.24 0.87
N GLY A 90 -5.23 17.01 -0.44
CA GLY A 90 -4.38 17.68 -1.43
C GLY A 90 -2.99 17.07 -1.62
N HIS A 91 -2.64 16.04 -0.86
CA HIS A 91 -1.34 15.37 -0.91
C HIS A 91 -1.33 14.15 -1.83
N VAL A 92 -0.13 13.68 -2.17
CA VAL A 92 0.07 12.42 -2.91
C VAL A 92 0.67 11.40 -1.94
N GLY A 93 -0.06 10.30 -1.75
CA GLY A 93 0.39 9.20 -0.90
C GLY A 93 0.16 7.85 -1.57
N VAL A 94 1.11 6.93 -1.38
CA VAL A 94 1.04 5.55 -1.86
C VAL A 94 1.34 4.62 -0.70
N PHE A 95 0.63 3.51 -0.62
CA PHE A 95 0.86 2.49 0.39
C PHE A 95 0.77 1.09 -0.18
N VAL A 96 1.46 0.16 0.45
CA VAL A 96 1.43 -1.27 0.13
C VAL A 96 0.52 -1.95 1.15
N ASN A 97 -0.49 -2.64 0.69
CA ASN A 97 -1.44 -3.33 1.56
C ASN A 97 -2.08 -4.54 0.86
N ILE A 98 -2.69 -5.40 1.65
CA ILE A 98 -3.52 -6.50 1.16
C ILE A 98 -4.87 -5.96 0.71
N ARG A 99 -5.21 -6.19 -0.56
CA ARG A 99 -6.52 -5.82 -1.10
C ARG A 99 -7.56 -6.84 -0.66
N PRO A 100 -8.65 -6.42 0.01
CA PRO A 100 -9.75 -7.33 0.33
C PRO A 100 -10.43 -7.84 -0.95
N ALA A 101 -11.25 -8.88 -0.83
CA ALA A 101 -12.04 -9.38 -1.95
C ALA A 101 -12.93 -8.29 -2.55
N GLU A 102 -13.07 -8.29 -3.87
CA GLU A 102 -14.02 -7.42 -4.57
C GLU A 102 -15.44 -7.96 -4.37
N GLY A 103 -16.40 -7.08 -4.19
CA GLY A 103 -17.83 -7.46 -4.13
C GLY A 103 -18.55 -7.02 -2.88
N THR A 104 -17.90 -6.34 -1.92
CA THR A 104 -18.66 -5.70 -0.85
C THR A 104 -18.90 -4.24 -1.22
N GLN A 105 -20.07 -3.93 -1.68
CA GLN A 105 -20.56 -2.57 -1.62
C GLN A 105 -20.78 -2.25 -0.14
N TYR A 106 -20.05 -1.25 0.36
CA TYR A 106 -20.42 -0.65 1.64
C TYR A 106 -21.74 0.06 1.42
N VAL A 107 -22.81 -0.45 2.00
CA VAL A 107 -24.02 0.33 2.19
C VAL A 107 -23.63 1.44 3.13
N LYS A 108 -23.45 2.65 2.62
CA LYS A 108 -23.41 3.83 3.47
C LYS A 108 -24.85 3.99 3.98
N HIS A 109 -25.07 3.69 5.24
CA HIS A 109 -26.26 4.16 5.93
C HIS A 109 -26.13 5.69 6.02
N ASN A 110 -26.85 6.40 5.16
CA ASN A 110 -27.03 7.82 5.35
C ASN A 110 -28.08 7.99 6.45
N LEU A 111 -27.70 8.71 7.49
CA LEU A 111 -28.58 9.14 8.59
C LEU A 111 -29.76 10.03 8.14
N LEU A 112 -29.87 10.35 6.87
CA LEU A 112 -30.86 11.27 6.27
C LEU A 112 -31.95 10.57 5.46
N GLY A 113 -32.36 9.36 5.81
CA GLY A 113 -33.63 8.78 5.36
C GLY A 113 -33.73 8.36 3.89
N VAL A 114 -32.66 8.33 3.12
CA VAL A 114 -32.68 7.87 1.73
C VAL A 114 -32.67 6.35 1.69
N LYS A 115 -33.73 5.74 1.19
CA LYS A 115 -33.86 4.29 0.99
C LYS A 115 -32.88 3.82 -0.09
N TYR A 116 -31.79 3.15 0.31
CA TYR A 116 -30.89 2.47 -0.61
C TYR A 116 -31.41 1.07 -0.93
N LYS A 117 -31.50 0.77 -2.22
CA LYS A 117 -31.83 -0.58 -2.71
C LYS A 117 -30.67 -1.51 -2.35
N THR A 118 -30.85 -2.37 -1.36
CA THR A 118 -29.86 -3.37 -0.95
C THR A 118 -29.81 -4.44 -2.04
N VAL A 119 -28.85 -4.36 -2.95
CA VAL A 119 -28.52 -5.49 -3.81
C VAL A 119 -27.76 -6.47 -2.95
N LYS A 120 -28.42 -7.53 -2.48
CA LYS A 120 -27.77 -8.70 -1.85
C LYS A 120 -26.92 -9.40 -2.90
N ARG A 121 -25.69 -8.93 -3.13
CA ARG A 121 -24.65 -9.78 -3.70
C ARG A 121 -24.12 -10.63 -2.57
N GLU A 122 -24.01 -11.93 -2.79
CA GLU A 122 -23.34 -12.81 -1.85
C GLU A 122 -22.01 -12.20 -1.45
N SER A 123 -21.82 -11.99 -0.15
CA SER A 123 -20.62 -11.38 0.40
C SER A 123 -19.43 -12.27 0.08
N GLN A 124 -18.59 -11.89 -0.86
CA GLN A 124 -17.33 -12.56 -1.15
C GLN A 124 -16.28 -12.29 -0.05
N ARG A 125 -16.71 -11.84 1.11
CA ARG A 125 -15.86 -11.52 2.25
C ARG A 125 -16.04 -12.50 3.40
N GLY A 126 -14.97 -12.63 4.19
CA GLY A 126 -14.95 -13.38 5.43
C GLY A 126 -14.39 -14.79 5.32
N ALA A 127 -14.52 -15.52 6.41
CA ALA A 127 -13.84 -16.79 6.61
C ALA A 127 -14.22 -17.90 5.61
N ARG A 128 -15.41 -17.83 5.04
CA ARG A 128 -15.93 -18.82 4.08
C ARG A 128 -15.70 -18.45 2.62
N SER A 129 -15.06 -17.32 2.34
CA SER A 129 -14.76 -16.91 0.97
C SER A 129 -13.33 -17.31 0.58
N PRO A 130 -13.12 -18.14 -0.45
CA PRO A 130 -11.79 -18.53 -0.91
C PRO A 130 -10.99 -17.35 -1.50
N ASN A 131 -11.65 -16.26 -1.85
CA ASN A 131 -11.05 -15.08 -2.49
C ASN A 131 -10.78 -13.93 -1.51
N ASP A 132 -11.19 -14.04 -0.24
CA ASP A 132 -10.94 -13.00 0.76
C ASP A 132 -9.71 -13.31 1.60
N PRO A 133 -8.68 -12.46 1.56
CA PRO A 133 -7.49 -12.60 2.36
C PRO A 133 -7.68 -12.07 3.79
N PHE A 134 -8.89 -12.12 4.38
CA PHE A 134 -9.22 -11.57 5.71
C PHE A 134 -8.22 -11.99 6.80
N TYR A 135 -7.63 -13.16 6.66
CA TYR A 135 -6.70 -13.77 7.61
C TYR A 135 -5.28 -13.19 7.57
N TRP A 136 -4.99 -12.25 6.68
CA TRP A 136 -3.65 -11.71 6.50
C TRP A 136 -3.04 -11.11 7.78
N ARG A 137 -3.88 -10.51 8.64
CA ARG A 137 -3.43 -9.95 9.92
C ARG A 137 -2.90 -11.03 10.86
N PHE A 138 -3.61 -12.17 10.93
CA PHE A 138 -3.17 -13.30 11.73
C PHE A 138 -1.86 -13.90 11.22
N VAL A 139 -1.66 -13.92 9.91
CA VAL A 139 -0.41 -14.38 9.30
C VAL A 139 0.72 -13.39 9.57
N ASN A 140 0.50 -12.09 9.42
CA ASN A 140 1.54 -11.09 9.60
C ASN A 140 1.97 -10.94 11.07
N PHE A 141 0.99 -10.84 11.98
CA PHE A 141 1.25 -10.56 13.41
C PHE A 141 1.22 -11.80 14.32
N GLY A 142 0.85 -12.94 13.78
CA GLY A 142 0.64 -14.15 14.56
C GLY A 142 -0.62 -14.14 15.40
N THR A 143 -0.85 -15.22 16.13
CA THR A 143 -1.98 -15.36 17.07
C THR A 143 -1.47 -15.75 18.46
N LYS A 144 -2.03 -15.13 19.52
CA LYS A 144 -1.68 -15.41 20.92
C LYS A 144 -2.60 -16.45 21.56
N LYS A 145 -3.86 -16.55 21.10
CA LYS A 145 -4.90 -17.45 21.63
C LYS A 145 -5.23 -18.58 20.63
N GLY A 146 -5.56 -19.75 21.14
CA GLY A 146 -5.89 -20.93 20.32
C GLY A 146 -4.66 -21.54 19.66
N ASN A 147 -4.79 -21.96 18.41
CA ASN A 147 -3.65 -22.45 17.62
C ASN A 147 -2.66 -21.30 17.41
N LYS A 148 -1.55 -21.34 18.14
CA LYS A 148 -0.49 -20.33 18.09
C LYS A 148 0.14 -20.35 16.70
N LEU A 149 -0.14 -19.32 15.90
CA LEU A 149 0.50 -19.11 14.61
C LEU A 149 1.67 -18.12 14.81
N PRO A 150 2.90 -18.49 14.43
CA PRO A 150 4.02 -17.56 14.49
C PRO A 150 3.81 -16.39 13.52
N ALA A 151 4.30 -15.21 13.89
CA ALA A 151 4.21 -14.02 13.06
C ALA A 151 5.15 -14.15 11.85
N ALA A 152 4.63 -14.01 10.64
CA ALA A 152 5.43 -14.06 9.42
C ALA A 152 6.09 -12.71 9.08
N LYS A 153 5.61 -11.59 9.65
CA LYS A 153 6.18 -10.23 9.54
C LYS A 153 6.49 -9.79 8.09
N PHE A 154 5.71 -10.24 7.12
CA PHE A 154 5.99 -9.99 5.71
C PHE A 154 5.83 -8.52 5.31
N LEU A 155 4.99 -7.74 6.00
CA LEU A 155 4.89 -6.30 5.77
C LEU A 155 6.12 -5.57 6.32
N GLU A 156 6.69 -6.05 7.41
CA GLU A 156 7.93 -5.51 8.01
C GLU A 156 9.12 -5.77 7.07
N ALA A 157 9.21 -6.97 6.48
CA ALA A 157 10.20 -7.25 5.44
C ALA A 157 10.09 -6.30 4.22
N GLY A 158 8.88 -5.84 3.90
CA GLY A 158 8.68 -4.78 2.92
C GLY A 158 9.19 -3.43 3.43
N ALA A 159 9.03 -3.14 4.72
CA ALA A 159 9.51 -1.90 5.32
C ALA A 159 11.04 -1.82 5.41
N ASP A 160 11.72 -2.95 5.55
CA ASP A 160 13.19 -3.00 5.62
C ASP A 160 13.88 -2.53 4.33
N VAL A 161 13.17 -2.56 3.18
CA VAL A 161 13.68 -2.07 1.89
C VAL A 161 13.22 -0.64 1.56
N LEU A 162 12.67 0.11 2.52
CA LEU A 162 12.29 1.51 2.32
C LEU A 162 13.45 2.40 1.84
N PRO A 163 14.70 2.27 2.35
CA PRO A 163 15.83 3.02 1.82
C PRO A 163 15.99 2.86 0.30
N GLN A 164 15.99 1.61 -0.18
CA GLN A 164 16.08 1.33 -1.62
C GLN A 164 14.89 1.89 -2.42
N ALA A 165 13.71 1.87 -1.82
CA ALA A 165 12.52 2.44 -2.45
C ALA A 165 12.61 3.96 -2.61
N LEU A 166 13.26 4.65 -1.67
CA LEU A 166 13.52 6.09 -1.73
C LEU A 166 14.58 6.43 -2.78
N GLU A 167 15.67 5.69 -2.85
CA GLU A 167 16.67 5.87 -3.91
C GLU A 167 16.06 5.74 -5.30
N ILE A 168 15.15 4.77 -5.48
CA ILE A 168 14.42 4.61 -6.74
C ILE A 168 13.48 5.79 -6.97
N PHE A 169 12.79 6.27 -5.94
CA PHE A 169 11.94 7.44 -6.04
C PHE A 169 12.73 8.67 -6.49
N GLU A 170 13.87 8.94 -5.87
CA GLU A 170 14.76 10.06 -6.21
C GLU A 170 15.29 9.96 -7.64
N ARG A 171 15.74 8.79 -8.04
CA ARG A 171 16.21 8.54 -9.41
C ARG A 171 15.12 8.75 -10.46
N GLU A 172 13.91 8.38 -10.16
CA GLU A 172 12.79 8.40 -11.11
C GLU A 172 12.06 9.74 -11.19
N ILE A 173 12.22 10.61 -10.21
CA ILE A 173 11.49 11.87 -10.17
C ILE A 173 12.07 12.87 -11.17
N GLY A 174 13.40 12.93 -11.33
CA GLY A 174 14.07 13.82 -12.29
C GLY A 174 13.61 13.59 -13.74
N PRO A 175 13.75 12.37 -14.28
CA PRO A 175 13.23 12.05 -15.63
C PRO A 175 11.72 12.23 -15.77
N ALA A 176 10.96 12.02 -14.68
CA ALA A 176 9.52 12.25 -14.71
C ALA A 176 9.15 13.73 -14.83
N ILE A 177 9.92 14.65 -14.24
CA ILE A 177 9.75 16.09 -14.41
C ILE A 177 10.08 16.48 -15.84
N GLN A 178 11.23 16.06 -16.37
CA GLN A 178 11.68 16.38 -17.73
C GLN A 178 10.67 16.01 -18.82
N LYS A 179 9.94 14.91 -18.66
CA LYS A 179 8.87 14.49 -19.59
C LYS A 179 7.72 15.48 -19.73
N PHE A 180 7.54 16.38 -18.76
CA PHE A 180 6.46 17.34 -18.76
C PHE A 180 6.93 18.77 -19.00
N ASP A 181 8.25 19.00 -19.02
CA ASP A 181 8.87 20.28 -19.39
C ASP A 181 9.15 20.40 -20.89
N THR A 182 8.98 19.31 -21.66
CA THR A 182 9.07 19.36 -23.12
C THR A 182 7.73 19.86 -23.66
N PRO A 183 7.71 21.00 -24.38
CA PRO A 183 6.50 21.60 -24.96
C PRO A 183 5.87 20.68 -26.01
#